data_9a97dd9824aed9cb96ff98d3f2120bd4
#
_entry.id   9a97dd9824aed9cb96ff98d3f2120bd4
#
_cell.length_a   1.000
_cell.length_b   1.000
_cell.length_c   1.000
_cell.angle_alpha   90.00
_cell.angle_beta   90.00
_cell.angle_gamma   90.00
#
_symmetry.space_group_name_H-M   'P 1'
#
loop_
_entity.id
_entity.type
_entity.pdbx_description
1 polymer ?
#
loop_
_entity_poly.entity_id
_entity_poly.type
_entity_poly.pdbx_seq_one_letter_code
_entity_poly.pdbx_strand_id
1 'polypeptide(L)'
;MEETSRVREEIPAAFRKAVISGKGVVRQHLAEAGERGFRGGTAALVAVVESGLPFSELEALQEQLDLPLDRLASYLGLARATLHRRKIGGQLTPDESDKVLRFARLLGQALKIFGGLPEAREWLRAPQYGLGGVVPLEFAATEVGAREVESLLGRIDHGVYS
;
A
#
# COMPACT_ATOMS: atom_id res chain seq x y z
N MET A 1 18.05 -18.29 -7.94
CA MET A 1 16.96 -19.29 -7.99
C MET A 1 16.83 -20.13 -6.72
N GLU A 2 17.92 -20.51 -6.07
CA GLU A 2 17.87 -21.29 -4.83
C GLU A 2 17.42 -20.49 -3.60
N GLU A 3 17.72 -19.21 -3.53
CA GLU A 3 17.38 -18.34 -2.39
C GLU A 3 15.88 -18.07 -2.28
N THR A 4 15.18 -17.93 -3.40
CA THR A 4 13.72 -17.75 -3.45
C THR A 4 12.98 -19.03 -3.00
N SER A 5 13.59 -20.19 -3.18
CA SER A 5 13.04 -21.49 -2.77
C SER A 5 13.14 -21.70 -1.25
N ARG A 6 14.24 -21.24 -0.62
CA ARG A 6 14.43 -21.34 0.84
C ARG A 6 13.48 -20.46 1.64
N VAL A 7 13.23 -19.25 1.16
CA VAL A 7 12.27 -18.32 1.81
C VAL A 7 10.85 -18.88 1.83
N ARG A 8 10.49 -19.69 0.82
CA ARG A 8 9.18 -20.37 0.77
C ARG A 8 9.02 -21.47 1.82
N GLU A 9 10.08 -22.09 2.30
CA GLU A 9 10.03 -23.19 3.27
C GLU A 9 9.90 -22.71 4.72
N GLU A 10 10.35 -21.49 5.04
CA GLU A 10 10.34 -20.94 6.41
C GLU A 10 9.01 -20.29 6.81
N ILE A 11 8.06 -20.15 5.88
CA ILE A 11 6.77 -19.51 6.15
C ILE A 11 5.77 -20.56 6.67
N PRO A 12 5.09 -20.33 7.81
CA PRO A 12 4.07 -21.25 8.33
C PRO A 12 2.99 -21.59 7.30
N ALA A 13 2.52 -22.83 7.27
CA ALA A 13 1.62 -23.33 6.22
C ALA A 13 0.30 -22.52 6.08
N ALA A 14 -0.27 -22.06 7.18
CA ALA A 14 -1.46 -21.21 7.18
C ALA A 14 -1.20 -19.85 6.55
N PHE A 15 0.01 -19.32 6.76
CA PHE A 15 0.45 -18.06 6.21
C PHE A 15 0.85 -18.19 4.72
N ARG A 16 1.45 -19.34 4.34
CA ARG A 16 1.72 -19.65 2.91
C ARG A 16 0.46 -19.56 2.05
N LYS A 17 -0.67 -20.05 2.55
CA LYS A 17 -1.93 -20.03 1.80
C LYS A 17 -2.46 -18.61 1.60
N ALA A 18 -2.35 -17.74 2.60
CA ALA A 18 -2.72 -16.33 2.51
C ALA A 18 -1.74 -15.55 1.62
N VAL A 19 -0.43 -15.80 1.77
CA VAL A 19 0.64 -15.16 0.98
C VAL A 19 0.59 -15.60 -0.48
N ILE A 20 0.36 -16.91 -0.76
CA ILE A 20 0.27 -17.44 -2.12
C ILE A 20 -0.96 -16.90 -2.85
N SER A 21 -2.07 -16.69 -2.13
CA SER A 21 -3.28 -16.11 -2.73
C SER A 21 -3.22 -14.58 -2.85
N GLY A 22 -2.30 -13.92 -2.13
CA GLY A 22 -2.21 -12.45 -2.04
C GLY A 22 -3.48 -11.77 -1.51
N LYS A 23 -4.45 -12.55 -1.06
CA LYS A 23 -5.74 -12.04 -0.57
C LYS A 23 -5.62 -11.49 0.84
N GLY A 24 -6.18 -10.31 1.06
CA GLY A 24 -6.19 -9.67 2.36
C GLY A 24 -4.87 -9.01 2.77
N VAL A 25 -3.88 -8.93 1.87
CA VAL A 25 -2.57 -8.33 2.14
C VAL A 25 -2.70 -6.86 2.52
N VAL A 26 -3.53 -6.10 1.80
CA VAL A 26 -3.77 -4.69 2.10
C VAL A 26 -4.40 -4.53 3.48
N ARG A 27 -5.43 -5.31 3.80
CA ARG A 27 -6.10 -5.25 5.11
C ARG A 27 -5.18 -5.67 6.25
N GLN A 28 -4.38 -6.71 6.03
CA GLN A 28 -3.38 -7.15 6.99
C GLN A 28 -2.33 -6.08 7.22
N HIS A 29 -1.85 -5.46 6.16
CA HIS A 29 -0.86 -4.38 6.24
C HIS A 29 -1.38 -3.18 7.03
N LEU A 30 -2.66 -2.85 6.87
CA LEU A 30 -3.32 -1.80 7.65
C LEU A 30 -3.48 -2.17 9.14
N ALA A 31 -3.85 -3.41 9.43
CA ALA A 31 -4.00 -3.89 10.80
C ALA A 31 -2.67 -3.92 11.56
N GLU A 32 -1.57 -4.20 10.88
CA GLU A 32 -0.23 -4.34 11.45
C GLU A 32 0.59 -3.05 11.46
N ALA A 33 0.14 -2.00 10.79
CA ALA A 33 0.82 -0.70 10.78
C ALA A 33 0.95 -0.08 12.18
N GLY A 34 0.21 -0.60 13.17
CA GLY A 34 0.29 -0.23 14.58
C GLY A 34 1.30 -1.02 15.42
N GLU A 35 1.71 -2.24 15.03
CA GLU A 35 2.34 -3.16 15.99
C GLU A 35 3.57 -3.94 15.52
N ARG A 36 4.37 -3.73 14.66
CA ARG A 36 5.58 -4.52 14.31
C ARG A 36 5.56 -5.26 12.97
N GLY A 37 5.31 -4.57 11.90
CA GLY A 37 5.65 -5.12 10.59
C GLY A 37 4.78 -6.31 10.15
N PHE A 38 4.83 -6.60 8.89
CA PHE A 38 4.07 -7.68 8.27
C PHE A 38 4.40 -9.06 8.90
N ARG A 39 3.37 -9.81 9.29
CA ARG A 39 3.50 -11.18 9.85
C ARG A 39 4.12 -12.16 8.88
N GLY A 40 5.33 -12.20 8.69
CA GLY A 40 6.05 -13.02 7.72
C GLY A 40 7.31 -12.33 7.28
N GLY A 41 7.45 -11.09 7.75
CA GLY A 41 8.63 -10.28 7.47
C GLY A 41 8.69 -9.76 6.04
N THR A 42 9.70 -8.98 5.78
CA THR A 42 9.95 -8.33 4.49
C THR A 42 10.08 -9.32 3.33
N ALA A 43 10.70 -10.48 3.57
CA ALA A 43 10.90 -11.49 2.53
C ALA A 43 9.57 -12.06 2.00
N ALA A 44 8.60 -12.30 2.89
CA ALA A 44 7.27 -12.76 2.49
C ALA A 44 6.53 -11.69 1.68
N LEU A 45 6.66 -10.44 2.07
CA LEU A 45 6.07 -9.32 1.36
C LEU A 45 6.67 -9.16 -0.04
N VAL A 46 7.99 -9.27 -0.17
CA VAL A 46 8.68 -9.25 -1.46
C VAL A 46 8.18 -10.38 -2.38
N ALA A 47 8.06 -11.61 -1.86
CA ALA A 47 7.56 -12.74 -2.64
C ALA A 47 6.12 -12.52 -3.14
N VAL A 48 5.26 -11.90 -2.33
CA VAL A 48 3.88 -11.52 -2.72
C VAL A 48 3.88 -10.49 -3.84
N VAL A 49 4.71 -9.47 -3.74
CA VAL A 49 4.85 -8.43 -4.77
C VAL A 49 5.36 -9.03 -6.09
N GLU A 50 6.40 -9.86 -6.02
CA GLU A 50 6.99 -10.53 -7.20
C GLU A 50 6.00 -11.46 -7.91
N SER A 51 5.08 -12.08 -7.18
CA SER A 51 4.04 -12.92 -7.77
C SER A 51 2.88 -12.13 -8.37
N GLY A 52 2.77 -10.85 -8.04
CA GLY A 52 1.65 -9.99 -8.41
C GLY A 52 0.43 -10.19 -7.52
N LEU A 53 -0.11 -9.11 -6.97
CA LEU A 53 -1.31 -9.14 -6.14
C LEU A 53 -2.56 -9.43 -6.99
N PRO A 54 -3.58 -10.11 -6.43
CA PRO A 54 -4.89 -10.14 -7.05
C PRO A 54 -5.47 -8.74 -7.25
N PHE A 55 -6.24 -8.53 -8.30
CA PHE A 55 -6.93 -7.26 -8.54
C PHE A 55 -7.82 -6.83 -7.37
N SER A 56 -8.37 -7.79 -6.63
CA SER A 56 -9.16 -7.55 -5.42
C SER A 56 -8.40 -6.76 -4.33
N GLU A 57 -7.07 -6.78 -4.32
CA GLU A 57 -6.27 -5.97 -3.39
C GLU A 57 -6.29 -4.48 -3.76
N LEU A 58 -6.33 -4.16 -5.05
CA LEU A 58 -6.56 -2.79 -5.51
C LEU A 58 -7.96 -2.30 -5.11
N GLU A 59 -8.97 -3.14 -5.24
CA GLU A 59 -10.33 -2.84 -4.79
C GLU A 59 -10.41 -2.66 -3.27
N ALA A 60 -9.70 -3.49 -2.51
CA ALA A 60 -9.60 -3.35 -1.06
C ALA A 60 -8.95 -2.02 -0.65
N LEU A 61 -7.87 -1.61 -1.34
CA LEU A 61 -7.23 -0.31 -1.12
C LEU A 61 -8.18 0.84 -1.46
N GLN A 62 -8.90 0.73 -2.56
CA GLN A 62 -9.90 1.72 -2.99
C GLN A 62 -10.99 1.93 -1.93
N GLU A 63 -11.52 0.84 -1.36
CA GLU A 63 -12.49 0.90 -0.27
C GLU A 63 -11.90 1.57 0.98
N GLN A 64 -10.68 1.18 1.36
CA GLN A 64 -10.01 1.73 2.54
C GLN A 64 -9.69 3.23 2.39
N LEU A 65 -9.33 3.69 1.20
CA LEU A 65 -9.09 5.10 0.91
C LEU A 65 -10.37 5.90 0.65
N ASP A 66 -11.50 5.22 0.45
CA ASP A 66 -12.78 5.84 0.08
C ASP A 66 -12.65 6.75 -1.15
N LEU A 67 -12.09 6.18 -2.22
CA LEU A 67 -11.88 6.85 -3.49
C LEU A 67 -12.58 6.10 -4.62
N PRO A 68 -13.02 6.79 -5.69
CA PRO A 68 -13.38 6.12 -6.93
C PRO A 68 -12.18 5.35 -7.50
N LEU A 69 -12.42 4.16 -8.06
CA LEU A 69 -11.35 3.31 -8.58
C LEU A 69 -10.52 3.99 -9.66
N ASP A 70 -11.16 4.75 -10.55
CA ASP A 70 -10.48 5.54 -11.58
C ASP A 70 -9.52 6.60 -10.99
N ARG A 71 -9.91 7.20 -9.86
CA ARG A 71 -9.09 8.18 -9.16
C ARG A 71 -7.86 7.52 -8.53
N LEU A 72 -8.05 6.40 -7.87
CA LEU A 72 -6.94 5.63 -7.31
C LEU A 72 -5.99 5.16 -8.41
N ALA A 73 -6.52 4.63 -9.51
CA ALA A 73 -5.74 4.22 -10.67
C ALA A 73 -4.90 5.38 -11.24
N SER A 74 -5.45 6.58 -11.30
CA SER A 74 -4.72 7.79 -11.71
C SER A 74 -3.52 8.07 -10.80
N TYR A 75 -3.70 8.01 -9.48
CA TYR A 75 -2.59 8.19 -8.53
C TYR A 75 -1.52 7.08 -8.66
N LEU A 76 -1.93 5.87 -9.00
CA LEU A 76 -1.02 4.74 -9.24
C LEU A 76 -0.37 4.77 -10.63
N GLY A 77 -0.72 5.75 -11.47
CA GLY A 77 -0.20 5.83 -12.83
C GLY A 77 -0.75 4.76 -13.78
N LEU A 78 -1.91 4.18 -13.46
CA LEU A 78 -2.59 3.19 -14.30
C LEU A 78 -3.53 3.87 -15.29
N ALA A 79 -3.28 3.67 -16.58
CA ALA A 79 -4.22 4.09 -17.62
C ALA A 79 -5.54 3.30 -17.52
N ARG A 80 -6.65 3.93 -17.92
CA ARG A 80 -7.98 3.30 -17.88
C ARG A 80 -8.03 1.96 -18.61
N ALA A 81 -7.41 1.87 -19.78
CA ALA A 81 -7.33 0.61 -20.53
C ALA A 81 -6.56 -0.48 -19.78
N THR A 82 -5.48 -0.12 -19.09
CA THR A 82 -4.70 -1.03 -18.25
C THR A 82 -5.53 -1.49 -17.06
N LEU A 83 -6.21 -0.59 -16.36
CA LEU A 83 -7.10 -0.90 -15.26
C LEU A 83 -8.17 -1.94 -15.65
N HIS A 84 -8.84 -1.70 -16.79
CA HIS A 84 -9.85 -2.62 -17.33
C HIS A 84 -9.26 -4.01 -17.63
N ARG A 85 -8.10 -4.05 -18.27
CA ARG A 85 -7.40 -5.29 -18.59
C ARG A 85 -7.00 -6.07 -17.31
N ARG A 86 -6.52 -5.40 -16.27
CA ARG A 86 -6.19 -6.02 -14.98
C ARG A 86 -7.43 -6.55 -14.28
N LYS A 87 -8.53 -5.84 -14.35
CA LYS A 87 -9.82 -6.29 -13.78
C LYS A 87 -10.29 -7.60 -14.41
N ILE A 88 -10.23 -7.70 -15.73
CA ILE A 88 -10.57 -8.93 -16.46
C ILE A 88 -9.59 -10.05 -16.15
N GLY A 89 -8.30 -9.78 -16.15
CA GLY A 89 -7.23 -10.75 -15.87
C GLY A 89 -7.17 -11.18 -14.39
N GLY A 90 -7.71 -10.39 -13.49
CA GLY A 90 -7.78 -10.67 -12.06
C GLY A 90 -6.47 -10.50 -11.30
N GLN A 91 -5.39 -10.04 -11.93
CA GLN A 91 -4.07 -9.94 -11.33
C GLN A 91 -3.32 -8.67 -11.76
N LEU A 92 -2.61 -8.08 -10.79
CA LEU A 92 -1.72 -6.95 -11.00
C LEU A 92 -0.31 -7.44 -11.38
N THR A 93 0.45 -6.57 -12.03
CA THR A 93 1.90 -6.80 -12.23
C THR A 93 2.66 -6.58 -10.92
N PRO A 94 3.93 -7.03 -10.82
CA PRO A 94 4.78 -6.71 -9.67
C PRO A 94 4.91 -5.21 -9.38
N ASP A 95 5.12 -4.39 -10.40
CA ASP A 95 5.23 -2.93 -10.23
C ASP A 95 3.93 -2.30 -9.73
N GLU A 96 2.80 -2.73 -10.26
CA GLU A 96 1.47 -2.27 -9.81
C GLU A 96 1.21 -2.71 -8.37
N SER A 97 1.60 -3.94 -8.02
CA SER A 97 1.48 -4.50 -6.68
C SER A 97 2.32 -3.74 -5.66
N ASP A 98 3.53 -3.36 -6.01
CA ASP A 98 4.41 -2.53 -5.19
C ASP A 98 3.78 -1.18 -4.88
N LYS A 99 3.17 -0.55 -5.87
CA LYS A 99 2.45 0.73 -5.70
C LYS A 99 1.23 0.60 -4.79
N VAL A 100 0.46 -0.47 -4.92
CA VAL A 100 -0.68 -0.76 -4.03
C VAL A 100 -0.22 -0.88 -2.58
N LEU A 101 0.84 -1.64 -2.33
CA LEU A 101 1.40 -1.79 -0.98
C LEU A 101 2.00 -0.49 -0.45
N ARG A 102 2.61 0.32 -1.29
CA ARG A 102 3.10 1.64 -0.92
C ARG A 102 1.99 2.52 -0.36
N PHE A 103 0.86 2.59 -1.04
CA PHE A 103 -0.30 3.36 -0.60
C PHE A 103 -0.95 2.77 0.66
N ALA A 104 -1.03 1.45 0.76
CA ALA A 104 -1.50 0.78 1.97
C ALA A 104 -0.61 1.11 3.18
N ARG A 105 0.70 1.15 3.00
CA ARG A 105 1.66 1.54 4.04
C ARG A 105 1.44 2.98 4.51
N LEU A 106 1.25 3.91 3.58
CA LEU A 106 0.97 5.31 3.92
C LEU A 106 -0.34 5.48 4.67
N LEU A 107 -1.37 4.78 4.24
CA LEU A 107 -2.66 4.79 4.94
C LEU A 107 -2.53 4.22 6.35
N GLY A 108 -1.82 3.10 6.52
CA GLY A 108 -1.56 2.50 7.82
C GLY A 108 -0.80 3.44 8.76
N GLN A 109 0.21 4.13 8.26
CA GLN A 109 0.97 5.10 9.03
C GLN A 109 0.11 6.30 9.43
N ALA A 110 -0.68 6.86 8.49
CA ALA A 110 -1.61 7.94 8.77
C ALA A 110 -2.68 7.53 9.78
N LEU A 111 -3.22 6.32 9.65
CA LEU A 111 -4.19 5.76 10.59
C LEU A 111 -3.65 5.72 12.02
N LYS A 112 -2.41 5.27 12.19
CA LYS A 112 -1.73 5.25 13.50
C LYS A 112 -1.59 6.64 14.10
N ILE A 113 -1.21 7.62 13.29
CA ILE A 113 -0.92 8.98 13.74
C ILE A 113 -2.21 9.74 14.08
N PHE A 114 -3.22 9.65 13.23
CA PHE A 114 -4.47 10.40 13.39
C PHE A 114 -5.53 9.66 14.23
N GLY A 115 -5.32 8.37 14.51
CA GLY A 115 -6.17 7.57 15.39
C GLY A 115 -7.52 7.15 14.80
N GLY A 116 -7.82 7.50 13.56
CA GLY A 116 -9.07 7.17 12.88
C GLY A 116 -8.94 7.12 11.37
N LEU A 117 -9.70 6.23 10.74
CA LEU A 117 -9.68 6.07 9.30
C LEU A 117 -10.22 7.31 8.54
N PRO A 118 -11.30 7.98 9.00
CA PRO A 118 -11.77 9.21 8.36
C PRO A 118 -10.73 10.32 8.32
N GLU A 119 -10.02 10.54 9.42
CA GLU A 119 -8.98 11.58 9.55
C GLU A 119 -7.76 11.23 8.69
N ALA A 120 -7.34 9.98 8.68
CA ALA A 120 -6.25 9.50 7.84
C ALA A 120 -6.56 9.69 6.35
N ARG A 121 -7.77 9.35 5.92
CA ARG A 121 -8.24 9.54 4.55
C ARG A 121 -8.27 11.02 4.16
N GLU A 122 -8.82 11.85 5.01
CA GLU A 122 -8.91 13.29 4.78
C GLU A 122 -7.51 13.88 4.56
N TRP A 123 -6.57 13.57 5.45
CA TRP A 123 -5.20 14.05 5.34
C TRP A 123 -4.51 13.60 4.05
N LEU A 124 -4.65 12.33 3.68
CA LEU A 124 -4.01 11.77 2.48
C LEU A 124 -4.59 12.33 1.16
N ARG A 125 -5.84 12.78 1.19
CA ARG A 125 -6.57 13.28 0.02
C ARG A 125 -6.57 14.79 -0.11
N ALA A 126 -6.12 15.52 0.89
CA ALA A 126 -6.11 16.98 0.90
C ALA A 126 -4.70 17.53 0.67
N PRO A 127 -4.56 18.69 0.01
CA PRO A 127 -3.27 19.36 -0.14
C PRO A 127 -2.61 19.62 1.21
N GLN A 128 -1.30 19.36 1.31
CA GLN A 128 -0.53 19.58 2.54
C GLN A 128 0.54 20.66 2.34
N TYR A 129 0.59 21.59 3.25
CA TYR A 129 1.60 22.67 3.23
C TYR A 129 3.04 22.11 3.22
N GLY A 130 3.33 21.10 4.03
CA GLY A 130 4.63 20.44 4.11
C GLY A 130 5.07 19.72 2.83
N LEU A 131 4.18 19.55 1.86
CA LEU A 131 4.44 19.00 0.52
C LEU A 131 4.30 20.06 -0.59
N GLY A 132 4.43 21.33 -0.24
CA GLY A 132 4.28 22.42 -1.20
C GLY A 132 2.85 22.60 -1.74
N GLY A 133 1.83 22.20 -0.98
CA GLY A 133 0.43 22.28 -1.37
C GLY A 133 -0.03 21.11 -2.26
N VAL A 134 0.75 20.07 -2.38
CA VAL A 134 0.39 18.87 -3.16
C VAL A 134 -0.35 17.85 -2.28
N VAL A 135 -1.28 17.11 -2.88
CA VAL A 135 -2.00 16.01 -2.21
C VAL A 135 -1.02 14.86 -1.93
N PRO A 136 -0.97 14.30 -0.70
CA PRO A 136 -0.04 13.23 -0.36
C PRO A 136 -0.11 12.01 -1.29
N LEU A 137 -1.29 11.55 -1.67
CA LEU A 137 -1.45 10.42 -2.60
C LEU A 137 -0.90 10.73 -4.00
N GLU A 138 -1.02 11.97 -4.45
CA GLU A 138 -0.43 12.41 -5.70
C GLU A 138 1.11 12.49 -5.61
N PHE A 139 1.61 13.02 -4.50
CA PHE A 139 3.05 13.11 -4.24
C PHE A 139 3.70 11.72 -4.13
N ALA A 140 2.99 10.75 -3.57
CA ALA A 140 3.43 9.37 -3.39
C ALA A 140 3.35 8.50 -4.67
N ALA A 141 3.02 9.07 -5.82
CA ALA A 141 3.05 8.36 -7.10
C ALA A 141 4.46 7.82 -7.44
N THR A 142 5.50 8.45 -6.94
CA THR A 142 6.89 7.98 -7.00
C THR A 142 7.37 7.49 -5.64
N GLU A 143 8.40 6.62 -5.63
CA GLU A 143 9.03 6.16 -4.38
C GLU A 143 9.66 7.33 -3.60
N VAL A 144 10.29 8.25 -4.28
CA VAL A 144 10.88 9.45 -3.65
C VAL A 144 9.79 10.29 -2.97
N GLY A 145 8.67 10.53 -3.67
CA GLY A 145 7.54 11.24 -3.11
C GLY A 145 6.89 10.53 -1.93
N ALA A 146 6.76 9.20 -2.01
CA ALA A 146 6.24 8.39 -0.91
C ALA A 146 7.08 8.51 0.36
N ARG A 147 8.40 8.49 0.23
CA ARG A 147 9.33 8.70 1.36
C ARG A 147 9.19 10.07 1.99
N GLU A 148 8.94 11.09 1.18
CA GLU A 148 8.71 12.44 1.71
C GLU A 148 7.39 12.52 2.46
N VAL A 149 6.34 11.88 1.97
CA VAL A 149 5.05 11.77 2.70
C VAL A 149 5.25 11.04 4.04
N GLU A 150 5.98 9.93 4.04
CA GLU A 150 6.32 9.20 5.27
C GLU A 150 7.11 10.07 6.25
N SER A 151 8.09 10.82 5.75
CA SER A 151 8.87 11.75 6.55
C SER A 151 8.01 12.85 7.17
N LEU A 152 7.09 13.42 6.40
CA LEU A 152 6.13 14.41 6.91
C LEU A 152 5.23 13.82 7.99
N LEU A 153 4.68 12.62 7.77
CA LEU A 153 3.89 11.91 8.78
C LEU A 153 4.69 11.66 10.06
N GLY A 154 5.96 11.27 9.93
CA GLY A 154 6.86 11.11 11.07
C GLY A 154 7.09 12.41 11.84
N ARG A 155 7.25 13.53 11.15
CA ARG A 155 7.35 14.87 11.79
C ARG A 155 6.08 15.23 12.55
N ILE A 156 4.93 14.96 11.98
CA ILE A 156 3.63 15.20 12.62
C ILE A 156 3.50 14.35 13.90
N ASP A 157 3.85 13.07 13.83
CA ASP A 157 3.82 12.15 14.97
C ASP A 157 4.71 12.61 16.12
N HIS A 158 5.86 13.18 15.82
CA HIS A 158 6.80 13.69 16.81
C HIS A 158 6.52 15.16 17.22
N GLY A 159 5.46 15.77 16.73
CA GLY A 159 5.10 17.16 17.04
C GLY A 159 6.03 18.21 16.40
N VAL A 160 6.80 17.84 15.40
CA VAL A 160 7.71 18.74 14.66
C VAL A 160 7.00 19.25 13.42
N TYR A 161 6.45 20.45 13.51
CA TYR A 161 5.82 21.14 12.38
C TYR A 161 6.84 22.05 11.71
N SER A 162 7.18 21.78 10.49
CA SER A 162 7.93 22.72 9.66
C SER A 162 7.50 22.62 8.22
#